data_a6e85d91888c9e0ca199429db318b2e6
#
_entry.id   a6e85d91888c9e0ca199429db318b2e6
#
_cell.length_a   1.000
_cell.length_b   1.000
_cell.length_c   1.000
_cell.angle_alpha   90.00
_cell.angle_beta   90.00
_cell.angle_gamma   90.00
#
_symmetry.space_group_name_H-M   'P 1'
#
loop_
_entity.id
_entity.type
_entity.pdbx_description
1 polymer ?
#
loop_
_entity_poly.entity_id
_entity_poly.type
_entity_poly.pdbx_seq_one_letter_code
_entity_poly.pdbx_strand_id
1 'polypeptide(L)'
;MTELPPLELGPMPATSDMSTVDERLVLASLGRIFALAAAVERWPSVLPHYRYVRFVDRRSDGGGIVDMSANRPFGIVQWPTYWRSKMTVRPPASGAAPSIRYTHIAGVTSGMEVEWTFEETAAGTHVRILHLWNGPRVPVIGSAAATVVIGPVFVHGIASRTLEGLARHAERDAIAAGN
;
A
#
# COMPACT_ATOMS: atom_id res chain seq x y z
N MET A 1 -26.31 -13.84 2.58
CA MET A 1 -25.04 -13.83 1.80
C MET A 1 -23.97 -14.40 2.73
N THR A 2 -23.35 -15.51 2.36
CA THR A 2 -22.26 -16.09 3.16
C THR A 2 -21.05 -15.19 3.02
N GLU A 3 -20.56 -14.68 4.15
CA GLU A 3 -19.35 -13.86 4.20
C GLU A 3 -18.13 -14.72 3.85
N LEU A 4 -17.31 -14.26 2.92
CA LEU A 4 -16.14 -15.00 2.48
C LEU A 4 -15.01 -14.87 3.52
N PRO A 5 -14.29 -15.96 3.85
CA PRO A 5 -13.22 -15.92 4.84
C PRO A 5 -12.06 -15.03 4.39
N PRO A 6 -11.20 -14.55 5.30
CA PRO A 6 -9.98 -13.82 4.97
C PRO A 6 -9.13 -14.55 3.93
N LEU A 7 -8.40 -13.78 3.13
CA LEU A 7 -7.41 -14.33 2.22
C LEU A 7 -6.14 -14.70 2.97
N GLU A 8 -5.52 -15.79 2.59
CA GLU A 8 -4.18 -16.13 3.06
C GLU A 8 -3.15 -15.70 2.01
N LEU A 9 -2.19 -14.89 2.44
CA LEU A 9 -1.00 -14.57 1.68
C LEU A 9 0.17 -15.40 2.22
N GLY A 10 1.01 -15.92 1.34
CA GLY A 10 2.25 -16.59 1.73
C GLY A 10 3.17 -15.67 2.57
N PRO A 11 4.27 -16.18 3.12
CA PRO A 11 5.24 -15.35 3.83
C PRO A 11 5.84 -14.31 2.89
N MET A 12 6.31 -13.18 3.46
CA MET A 12 7.13 -12.24 2.69
C MET A 12 8.39 -12.92 2.18
N PRO A 13 8.81 -12.69 0.92
CA PRO A 13 10.06 -13.23 0.40
C PRO A 13 11.25 -12.81 1.28
N ALA A 14 12.16 -13.73 1.54
CA ALA A 14 13.37 -13.42 2.30
C ALA A 14 14.37 -12.57 1.49
N THR A 15 14.31 -12.67 0.15
CA THR A 15 15.16 -11.93 -0.78
C THR A 15 14.34 -11.50 -1.98
N SER A 16 14.74 -10.40 -2.63
CA SER A 16 14.16 -9.92 -3.89
C SER A 16 15.20 -9.15 -4.68
N ASP A 17 15.04 -9.10 -6.01
CA ASP A 17 15.91 -8.32 -6.90
C ASP A 17 15.73 -6.81 -6.71
N MET A 18 14.56 -6.40 -6.23
CA MET A 18 14.22 -5.02 -5.88
C MET A 18 13.57 -4.97 -4.51
N SER A 19 14.06 -4.05 -3.69
CA SER A 19 13.45 -3.69 -2.42
C SER A 19 13.36 -2.18 -2.31
N THR A 20 12.21 -1.66 -1.92
CA THR A 20 12.05 -0.24 -1.53
C THR A 20 11.38 -0.14 -0.17
N VAL A 21 11.77 0.87 0.58
CA VAL A 21 11.19 1.19 1.88
C VAL A 21 10.79 2.65 1.87
N ASP A 22 9.55 2.90 2.23
CA ASP A 22 9.02 4.23 2.54
C ASP A 22 8.60 4.23 4.01
N GLU A 23 9.08 5.16 4.80
CA GLU A 23 8.77 5.22 6.23
C GLU A 23 8.59 6.64 6.72
N ARG A 24 7.75 6.82 7.73
CA ARG A 24 7.46 8.11 8.34
C ARG A 24 6.96 7.97 9.77
N LEU A 25 7.37 8.86 10.65
CA LEU A 25 6.69 9.13 11.91
C LEU A 25 5.48 10.01 11.63
N VAL A 26 4.29 9.51 11.93
CA VAL A 26 3.00 10.18 11.79
C VAL A 26 2.56 10.66 13.17
N LEU A 27 2.32 11.97 13.31
CA LEU A 27 1.91 12.59 14.59
C LEU A 27 0.42 12.38 14.85
N ALA A 28 0.02 11.12 14.88
CA ALA A 28 -1.33 10.67 15.16
C ALA A 28 -1.31 9.28 15.80
N SER A 29 -2.42 8.91 16.48
CA SER A 29 -2.55 7.58 17.08
C SER A 29 -2.52 6.47 16.04
N LEU A 30 -2.03 5.29 16.46
CA LEU A 30 -1.98 4.08 15.61
C LEU A 30 -3.35 3.75 15.02
N GLY A 31 -4.40 3.77 15.83
CA GLY A 31 -5.76 3.47 15.34
C GLY A 31 -6.21 4.39 14.21
N ARG A 32 -5.85 5.68 14.27
CA ARG A 32 -6.25 6.69 13.28
C ARG A 32 -5.54 6.46 11.93
N ILE A 33 -4.21 6.38 11.94
CA ILE A 33 -3.47 6.17 10.69
C ILE A 33 -3.75 4.78 10.09
N PHE A 34 -3.91 3.76 10.93
CA PHE A 34 -4.28 2.42 10.48
C PHE A 34 -5.66 2.41 9.79
N ALA A 35 -6.66 3.06 10.38
CA ALA A 35 -8.01 3.15 9.80
C ALA A 35 -8.00 3.83 8.42
N LEU A 36 -7.22 4.90 8.26
CA LEU A 36 -7.04 5.58 6.96
C LEU A 36 -6.34 4.69 5.94
N ALA A 37 -5.29 3.97 6.36
CA ALA A 37 -4.54 3.06 5.49
C ALA A 37 -5.38 1.84 5.06
N ALA A 38 -6.20 1.29 5.95
CA ALA A 38 -7.07 0.15 5.65
C ALA A 38 -8.30 0.52 4.80
N ALA A 39 -8.77 1.78 4.86
CA ALA A 39 -9.94 2.24 4.11
C ALA A 39 -9.58 2.61 2.66
N VAL A 40 -9.00 1.66 1.92
CA VAL A 40 -8.40 1.89 0.58
C VAL A 40 -9.38 2.48 -0.44
N GLU A 41 -10.67 2.15 -0.39
CA GLU A 41 -11.68 2.71 -1.30
C GLU A 41 -11.88 4.22 -1.11
N ARG A 42 -11.48 4.76 0.04
CA ARG A 42 -11.53 6.21 0.31
C ARG A 42 -10.30 6.95 -0.20
N TRP A 43 -9.24 6.23 -0.60
CA TRP A 43 -8.00 6.88 -1.06
C TRP A 43 -8.21 7.86 -2.21
N PRO A 44 -9.01 7.59 -3.26
CA PRO A 44 -9.24 8.57 -4.33
C PRO A 44 -9.83 9.90 -3.86
N SER A 45 -10.58 9.92 -2.75
CA SER A 45 -11.17 11.15 -2.21
C SER A 45 -10.19 11.99 -1.37
N VAL A 46 -9.10 11.38 -0.88
CA VAL A 46 -8.12 12.04 0.00
C VAL A 46 -6.71 12.08 -0.61
N LEU A 47 -6.47 11.30 -1.64
CA LEU A 47 -5.20 11.17 -2.35
C LEU A 47 -5.40 11.42 -3.85
N PRO A 48 -5.19 12.64 -4.34
CA PRO A 48 -5.57 13.05 -5.71
C PRO A 48 -4.80 12.32 -6.81
N HIS A 49 -3.74 11.60 -6.50
CA HIS A 49 -3.02 10.77 -7.48
C HIS A 49 -3.69 9.43 -7.73
N TYR A 50 -4.61 8.96 -6.87
CA TYR A 50 -5.43 7.78 -7.15
C TYR A 50 -6.60 8.15 -8.06
N ARG A 51 -6.79 7.35 -9.12
CA ARG A 51 -7.92 7.48 -10.04
C ARG A 51 -9.15 6.73 -9.53
N TYR A 52 -8.93 5.54 -9.04
CA TYR A 52 -9.92 4.72 -8.36
C TYR A 52 -9.24 3.63 -7.51
N VAL A 53 -9.95 3.20 -6.50
CA VAL A 53 -9.69 1.98 -5.74
C VAL A 53 -11.04 1.33 -5.48
N ARG A 54 -11.19 0.05 -5.79
CA ARG A 54 -12.45 -0.67 -5.61
C ARG A 54 -12.19 -2.15 -5.32
N PHE A 55 -12.97 -2.71 -4.41
CA PHE A 55 -12.98 -4.15 -4.20
C PHE A 55 -13.71 -4.86 -5.34
N VAL A 56 -13.07 -5.89 -5.87
CA VAL A 56 -13.68 -6.89 -6.76
C VAL A 56 -14.33 -7.98 -5.91
N ASP A 57 -13.71 -8.28 -4.78
CA ASP A 57 -14.12 -9.25 -3.79
C ASP A 57 -13.70 -8.75 -2.41
N ARG A 58 -14.62 -8.58 -1.48
CA ARG A 58 -14.35 -8.10 -0.13
C ARG A 58 -14.49 -9.24 0.87
N ARG A 59 -13.59 -9.31 1.83
CA ARG A 59 -13.54 -10.33 2.88
C ARG A 59 -13.92 -9.76 4.24
N SER A 60 -14.18 -10.65 5.19
CA SER A 60 -14.65 -10.33 6.55
C SER A 60 -13.64 -9.51 7.36
N ASP A 61 -12.34 -9.68 7.11
CA ASP A 61 -11.26 -8.94 7.76
C ASP A 61 -11.07 -7.52 7.22
N GLY A 62 -11.87 -7.09 6.23
CA GLY A 62 -11.70 -5.83 5.51
C GLY A 62 -10.71 -5.88 4.36
N GLY A 63 -10.02 -7.02 4.16
CA GLY A 63 -9.21 -7.31 2.98
C GLY A 63 -10.02 -7.78 1.80
N GLY A 64 -9.36 -8.43 0.82
CA GLY A 64 -10.02 -8.98 -0.37
C GLY A 64 -9.20 -8.83 -1.64
N ILE A 65 -9.87 -8.88 -2.80
CA ILE A 65 -9.25 -8.58 -4.08
C ILE A 65 -9.61 -7.14 -4.45
N VAL A 66 -8.59 -6.29 -4.64
CA VAL A 66 -8.75 -4.87 -4.89
C VAL A 66 -8.11 -4.45 -6.20
N ASP A 67 -8.86 -3.70 -7.01
CA ASP A 67 -8.38 -3.01 -8.21
C ASP A 67 -7.98 -1.60 -7.85
N MET A 68 -6.78 -1.21 -8.25
CA MET A 68 -6.22 0.10 -8.00
C MET A 68 -5.69 0.74 -9.28
N SER A 69 -5.89 2.05 -9.41
CA SER A 69 -5.28 2.85 -10.47
C SER A 69 -4.84 4.20 -9.93
N ALA A 70 -3.61 4.57 -10.25
CA ALA A 70 -3.05 5.85 -9.85
C ALA A 70 -2.36 6.53 -11.04
N ASN A 71 -2.35 7.85 -11.02
CA ASN A 71 -1.58 8.67 -11.94
C ASN A 71 -0.15 8.80 -11.44
N ARG A 72 0.78 8.51 -12.32
CA ARG A 72 2.19 8.68 -12.08
C ARG A 72 2.71 9.89 -12.83
N PRO A 73 3.42 10.82 -12.17
CA PRO A 73 4.11 11.88 -12.89
C PRO A 73 5.31 11.31 -13.65
N PHE A 74 5.39 11.63 -14.92
CA PHE A 74 6.55 11.39 -15.77
C PHE A 74 6.90 12.73 -16.45
N GLY A 75 7.80 13.51 -15.84
CA GLY A 75 8.01 14.89 -16.23
C GLY A 75 6.72 15.71 -16.11
N ILE A 76 6.26 16.29 -17.23
CA ILE A 76 5.00 17.06 -17.30
C ILE A 76 3.77 16.20 -17.61
N VAL A 77 3.94 14.90 -17.89
CA VAL A 77 2.87 13.97 -18.26
C VAL A 77 2.46 13.12 -17.07
N GLN A 78 1.15 12.93 -16.89
CA GLN A 78 0.59 12.00 -15.91
C GLN A 78 0.29 10.68 -16.61
N TRP A 79 0.98 9.59 -16.23
CA TRP A 79 0.75 8.28 -16.82
C TRP A 79 -0.14 7.42 -15.91
N PRO A 80 -1.32 6.98 -16.36
CA PRO A 80 -2.20 6.14 -15.57
C PRO A 80 -1.61 4.73 -15.46
N THR A 81 -1.53 4.22 -14.25
CA THR A 81 -1.11 2.85 -13.96
C THR A 81 -2.24 2.08 -13.32
N TYR A 82 -2.25 0.78 -13.52
CA TYR A 82 -3.24 -0.15 -12.99
C TYR A 82 -2.54 -1.37 -12.39
N TRP A 83 -3.07 -1.83 -11.27
CA TRP A 83 -2.72 -3.11 -10.68
C TRP A 83 -3.91 -3.70 -9.91
N ARG A 84 -3.93 -5.02 -9.78
CA ARG A 84 -4.85 -5.78 -8.95
C ARG A 84 -4.07 -6.51 -7.87
N SER A 85 -4.58 -6.48 -6.65
CA SER A 85 -3.92 -7.09 -5.50
C SER A 85 -4.87 -7.97 -4.69
N LYS A 86 -4.34 -9.05 -4.13
CA LYS A 86 -4.87 -9.65 -2.92
C LYS A 86 -4.44 -8.76 -1.75
N MET A 87 -5.38 -8.39 -0.88
CA MET A 87 -5.15 -7.56 0.30
C MET A 87 -5.58 -8.32 1.55
N THR A 88 -4.76 -8.29 2.58
CA THR A 88 -5.12 -8.76 3.92
C THR A 88 -4.91 -7.66 4.94
N VAL A 89 -5.75 -7.64 5.97
CA VAL A 89 -5.75 -6.61 7.02
C VAL A 89 -5.65 -7.30 8.37
N ARG A 90 -4.65 -6.92 9.17
CA ARG A 90 -4.49 -7.32 10.56
C ARG A 90 -4.62 -6.08 11.44
N PRO A 91 -5.78 -5.88 12.08
CA PRO A 91 -6.04 -4.68 12.88
C PRO A 91 -5.26 -4.69 14.22
N PRO A 92 -5.07 -3.52 14.86
CA PRO A 92 -4.37 -3.41 16.16
C PRO A 92 -4.96 -4.27 17.27
N ALA A 93 -6.27 -4.52 17.24
CA ALA A 93 -6.96 -5.31 18.26
C ALA A 93 -6.75 -6.83 18.15
N SER A 94 -5.99 -7.32 17.18
CA SER A 94 -5.81 -8.76 16.93
C SER A 94 -4.82 -9.47 17.86
N GLY A 95 -4.19 -8.75 18.80
CA GLY A 95 -3.15 -9.29 19.68
C GLY A 95 -1.79 -9.56 19.00
N ALA A 96 -1.67 -9.23 17.71
CA ALA A 96 -0.43 -9.26 16.95
C ALA A 96 -0.12 -7.86 16.38
N ALA A 97 1.12 -7.64 15.93
CA ALA A 97 1.52 -6.39 15.32
C ALA A 97 0.60 -6.06 14.14
N PRO A 98 -0.02 -4.85 14.11
CA PRO A 98 -0.92 -4.46 13.04
C PRO A 98 -0.19 -4.36 11.71
N SER A 99 -0.83 -4.86 10.64
CA SER A 99 -0.25 -4.81 9.31
C SER A 99 -1.31 -4.85 8.21
N ILE A 100 -0.96 -4.33 7.05
CA ILE A 100 -1.73 -4.47 5.83
C ILE A 100 -0.78 -5.03 4.76
N ARG A 101 -1.15 -6.13 4.12
CA ARG A 101 -0.31 -6.76 3.12
C ARG A 101 -1.02 -6.85 1.79
N TYR A 102 -0.23 -6.74 0.72
CA TYR A 102 -0.71 -6.90 -0.65
C TYR A 102 0.22 -7.83 -1.42
N THR A 103 -0.39 -8.71 -2.22
CA THR A 103 0.29 -9.45 -3.30
C THR A 103 -0.30 -8.97 -4.62
N HIS A 104 0.48 -8.32 -5.46
CA HIS A 104 0.01 -7.87 -6.77
C HIS A 104 -0.15 -9.06 -7.72
N ILE A 105 -1.37 -9.29 -8.20
CA ILE A 105 -1.71 -10.44 -9.05
C ILE A 105 -1.94 -10.08 -10.52
N ALA A 106 -2.06 -8.78 -10.83
CA ALA A 106 -2.14 -8.29 -12.21
C ALA A 106 -1.61 -6.85 -12.32
N GLY A 107 -1.36 -6.40 -13.54
CA GLY A 107 -0.81 -5.08 -13.86
C GLY A 107 0.70 -5.08 -13.96
N VAL A 108 1.28 -3.88 -14.10
CA VAL A 108 2.73 -3.69 -14.35
C VAL A 108 3.62 -4.18 -13.22
N THR A 109 3.09 -4.27 -12.02
CA THR A 109 3.79 -4.72 -10.81
C THR A 109 3.37 -6.12 -10.36
N SER A 110 2.83 -6.93 -11.26
CA SER A 110 2.45 -8.31 -10.94
C SER A 110 3.61 -9.11 -10.32
N GLY A 111 3.33 -9.83 -9.23
CA GLY A 111 4.32 -10.55 -8.43
C GLY A 111 5.00 -9.72 -7.34
N MET A 112 4.65 -8.44 -7.19
CA MET A 112 5.15 -7.60 -6.10
C MET A 112 4.46 -7.95 -4.79
N GLU A 113 5.24 -8.05 -3.73
CA GLU A 113 4.77 -8.15 -2.35
C GLU A 113 4.93 -6.80 -1.64
N VAL A 114 3.91 -6.39 -0.91
CA VAL A 114 3.91 -5.13 -0.16
C VAL A 114 3.46 -5.39 1.26
N GLU A 115 4.17 -4.81 2.22
CA GLU A 115 3.79 -4.87 3.63
C GLU A 115 3.83 -3.49 4.26
N TRP A 116 2.73 -3.10 4.88
CA TRP A 116 2.62 -1.94 5.74
C TRP A 116 2.69 -2.40 7.18
N THR A 117 3.59 -1.84 7.96
CA THR A 117 3.71 -2.06 9.40
C THR A 117 3.51 -0.75 10.16
N PHE A 118 2.96 -0.87 11.36
CA PHE A 118 2.60 0.26 12.21
C PHE A 118 3.12 -0.01 13.62
N GLU A 119 3.92 0.89 14.13
CA GLU A 119 4.52 0.79 15.46
C GLU A 119 4.17 2.06 16.26
N GLU A 120 3.55 1.88 17.42
CA GLU A 120 3.22 3.00 18.30
C GLU A 120 4.49 3.48 19.01
N THR A 121 4.68 4.80 19.05
CA THR A 121 5.79 5.47 19.70
C THR A 121 5.28 6.56 20.64
N ALA A 122 6.14 7.08 21.52
CA ALA A 122 5.77 8.19 22.41
C ALA A 122 5.35 9.48 21.65
N ALA A 123 5.79 9.65 20.40
CA ALA A 123 5.51 10.85 19.59
C ALA A 123 4.38 10.64 18.56
N GLY A 124 3.86 9.43 18.40
CA GLY A 124 2.87 9.09 17.38
C GLY A 124 3.05 7.67 16.87
N THR A 125 2.87 7.45 15.58
CA THR A 125 2.98 6.12 14.97
C THR A 125 4.05 6.11 13.89
N HIS A 126 5.02 5.21 14.00
CA HIS A 126 5.96 4.93 12.93
C HIS A 126 5.29 3.99 11.93
N VAL A 127 5.17 4.43 10.69
CA VAL A 127 4.59 3.67 9.57
C VAL A 127 5.69 3.36 8.58
N ARG A 128 5.77 2.10 8.18
CA ARG A 128 6.75 1.62 7.20
C ARG A 128 6.04 0.81 6.12
N ILE A 129 6.38 1.08 4.86
CA ILE A 129 5.92 0.35 3.68
C ILE A 129 7.13 -0.32 3.04
N LEU A 130 7.13 -1.64 3.01
CA LEU A 130 8.14 -2.45 2.33
C LEU A 130 7.56 -3.00 1.03
N HIS A 131 8.27 -2.81 -0.07
CA HIS A 131 7.98 -3.45 -1.35
C HIS A 131 9.12 -4.40 -1.71
N LEU A 132 8.77 -5.62 -2.09
CA LEU A 132 9.70 -6.63 -2.59
C LEU A 132 9.22 -7.11 -3.96
N TRP A 133 10.11 -7.13 -4.96
CA TRP A 133 9.74 -7.52 -6.32
C TRP A 133 10.91 -8.09 -7.11
N ASN A 134 10.65 -9.14 -7.88
CA ASN A 134 11.63 -9.80 -8.75
C ASN A 134 11.42 -9.44 -10.23
N GLY A 135 10.80 -8.28 -10.49
CA GLY A 135 10.52 -7.82 -11.85
C GLY A 135 9.32 -8.52 -12.52
N PRO A 136 8.91 -8.04 -13.69
CA PRO A 136 7.82 -8.63 -14.45
C PRO A 136 8.22 -10.02 -14.96
N ARG A 137 7.33 -11.00 -14.81
CA ARG A 137 7.54 -12.37 -15.30
C ARG A 137 7.42 -12.50 -16.84
N VAL A 138 7.58 -11.41 -17.58
CA VAL A 138 7.41 -11.39 -19.05
C VAL A 138 8.78 -11.30 -19.71
N PRO A 139 9.14 -12.22 -20.62
CA PRO A 139 10.49 -12.31 -21.22
C PRO A 139 10.82 -11.23 -22.27
N VAL A 140 9.95 -10.23 -22.50
CA VAL A 140 10.05 -9.32 -23.65
C VAL A 140 10.85 -8.02 -23.37
N ILE A 141 11.08 -7.66 -22.12
CA ILE A 141 11.94 -6.52 -21.77
C ILE A 141 12.96 -7.05 -20.77
N GLY A 142 14.25 -6.95 -21.11
CA GLY A 142 15.32 -7.50 -20.30
C GLY A 142 15.16 -7.12 -18.82
N SER A 143 15.20 -8.11 -17.94
CA SER A 143 14.93 -7.99 -16.50
C SER A 143 15.71 -6.85 -15.81
N ALA A 144 16.92 -6.54 -16.29
CA ALA A 144 17.75 -5.46 -15.77
C ALA A 144 17.17 -4.06 -16.02
N ALA A 145 16.60 -3.79 -17.21
CA ALA A 145 16.03 -2.49 -17.53
C ALA A 145 14.69 -2.26 -16.79
N ALA A 146 13.88 -3.30 -16.62
CA ALA A 146 12.63 -3.25 -15.88
C ALA A 146 12.86 -3.03 -14.39
N THR A 147 13.86 -3.68 -13.79
CA THR A 147 14.19 -3.55 -12.36
C THR A 147 14.82 -2.21 -12.03
N VAL A 148 15.68 -1.67 -12.91
CA VAL A 148 16.40 -0.41 -12.67
C VAL A 148 15.53 0.82 -12.92
N VAL A 149 14.60 0.77 -13.88
CA VAL A 149 13.78 1.95 -14.25
C VAL A 149 12.37 1.88 -13.64
N ILE A 150 11.74 0.70 -13.62
CA ILE A 150 10.35 0.57 -13.15
C ILE A 150 10.29 0.49 -11.62
N GLY A 151 11.23 -0.21 -10.97
CA GLY A 151 11.18 -0.45 -9.54
C GLY A 151 11.33 0.80 -8.67
N PRO A 152 12.53 1.39 -8.54
CA PRO A 152 12.76 2.45 -7.55
C PRO A 152 11.97 3.73 -7.87
N VAL A 153 11.91 4.14 -9.14
CA VAL A 153 11.23 5.37 -9.55
C VAL A 153 9.71 5.17 -9.58
N PHE A 154 9.23 3.96 -9.90
CA PHE A 154 7.81 3.69 -10.07
C PHE A 154 7.09 3.45 -8.74
N VAL A 155 7.64 2.59 -7.91
CA VAL A 155 6.99 2.17 -6.65
C VAL A 155 7.11 3.26 -5.60
N HIS A 156 8.31 3.79 -5.39
CA HIS A 156 8.57 4.87 -4.45
C HIS A 156 7.72 6.12 -4.74
N GLY A 157 7.53 6.49 -6.01
CA GLY A 157 6.75 7.67 -6.38
C GLY A 157 5.26 7.60 -6.01
N ILE A 158 4.65 6.41 -5.97
CA ILE A 158 3.25 6.22 -5.53
C ILE A 158 3.19 6.01 -4.03
N ALA A 159 4.04 5.15 -3.48
CA ALA A 159 4.03 4.78 -2.07
C ALA A 159 4.35 5.97 -1.15
N SER A 160 5.41 6.72 -1.43
CA SER A 160 5.77 7.91 -0.65
C SER A 160 4.66 8.96 -0.62
N ARG A 161 4.02 9.23 -1.77
CA ARG A 161 2.88 10.15 -1.86
C ARG A 161 1.66 9.65 -1.10
N THR A 162 1.43 8.33 -1.14
CA THR A 162 0.33 7.70 -0.41
C THR A 162 0.56 7.86 1.08
N LEU A 163 1.74 7.48 1.57
CA LEU A 163 2.10 7.59 2.98
C LEU A 163 2.04 9.04 3.45
N GLU A 164 2.63 9.98 2.70
CA GLU A 164 2.60 11.40 3.03
C GLU A 164 1.17 11.97 3.06
N GLY A 165 0.35 11.61 2.08
CA GLY A 165 -1.04 12.07 2.00
C GLY A 165 -1.88 11.56 3.17
N LEU A 166 -1.79 10.26 3.50
CA LEU A 166 -2.50 9.67 4.64
C LEU A 166 -2.00 10.25 5.97
N ALA A 167 -0.69 10.44 6.11
CA ALA A 167 -0.10 11.06 7.30
C ALA A 167 -0.66 12.47 7.52
N ARG A 168 -0.66 13.33 6.50
CA ARG A 168 -1.25 14.68 6.59
C ARG A 168 -2.74 14.67 6.97
N HIS A 169 -3.51 13.69 6.50
CA HIS A 169 -4.91 13.54 6.92
C HIS A 169 -5.03 13.12 8.37
N ALA A 170 -4.26 12.12 8.80
CA ALA A 170 -4.26 11.66 10.18
C ALA A 170 -3.85 12.76 11.17
N GLU A 171 -2.81 13.53 10.83
CA GLU A 171 -2.28 14.62 11.66
C GLU A 171 -3.28 15.80 11.76
N ARG A 172 -3.92 16.20 10.66
CA ARG A 172 -4.96 17.25 10.68
C ARG A 172 -6.17 16.85 11.53
N ASP A 173 -6.63 15.62 11.38
CA ASP A 173 -7.75 15.11 12.15
C ASP A 173 -7.40 15.00 13.64
N ALA A 174 -6.14 14.70 13.99
CA ALA A 174 -5.67 14.70 15.37
C ALA A 174 -5.75 16.10 15.99
N ILE A 175 -5.28 17.12 15.28
CA ILE A 175 -5.34 18.53 15.72
C ILE A 175 -6.80 18.97 15.87
N ALA A 176 -7.68 18.66 14.92
CA ALA A 176 -9.09 19.01 14.96
C ALA A 176 -9.86 18.33 16.11
N ALA A 177 -9.39 17.17 16.56
CA ALA A 177 -9.96 16.44 17.70
C ALA A 177 -9.47 16.92 19.07
N GLY A 178 -8.57 17.92 19.12
CA GLY A 178 -8.07 18.50 20.36
C GLY A 178 -6.97 17.68 21.07
N ASN A 179 -6.27 16.89 20.32
CA ASN A 179 -5.09 16.14 20.79
C ASN A 179 -3.84 16.85 20.35
#